data_c834ea432a7e04fae1b436ad8d917afa
#
_entry.id   c834ea432a7e04fae1b436ad8d917afa
#
_cell.length_a   1.000
_cell.length_b   1.000
_cell.length_c   1.000
_cell.angle_alpha   90.00
_cell.angle_beta   90.00
_cell.angle_gamma   90.00
#
_symmetry.space_group_name_H-M   'P 1'
#
loop_
_entity.id
_entity.type
_entity.pdbx_description
1 polymer ?
#
loop_
_entity_poly.entity_id
_entity_poly.type
_entity_poly.pdbx_seq_one_letter_code
_entity_poly.pdbx_strand_id
1 'polypeptide(L)'
;MTLWLIKCLVVAGGLGAWFVTQSWLAKRPLAGGGLQDRVHDATAHLNRWLHDHPRHADALLIGTSALIDIVGLWLLLSALFGPSFGPFLGLLMLFALRQVCQGLCALPPPPGMIWRSPGFPTALVTYGTSTDLFFSGHTALAVYGGLELAHQFGGWGIAAGVALVAIEVATVLVLRAHYTLDVFGGALSALWVWGVAQSFAPPVDAFLASLAR
;
A
#
# COMPACT_ATOMS: atom_id res chain seq x y z
N MET A 1 -8.67 -20.69 -23.85
CA MET A 1 -8.06 -19.40 -23.39
C MET A 1 -6.80 -19.75 -22.62
N THR A 2 -5.66 -19.08 -22.85
CA THR A 2 -4.42 -19.41 -22.14
C THR A 2 -4.51 -18.95 -20.68
N LEU A 3 -3.92 -19.70 -19.75
CA LEU A 3 -3.89 -19.37 -18.30
C LEU A 3 -3.40 -17.93 -18.05
N TRP A 4 -2.41 -17.50 -18.80
CA TRP A 4 -1.87 -16.14 -18.74
C TRP A 4 -2.94 -15.08 -19.05
N LEU A 5 -3.76 -15.29 -20.08
CA LEU A 5 -4.82 -14.36 -20.43
C LEU A 5 -5.90 -14.26 -19.33
N ILE A 6 -6.24 -15.39 -18.71
CA ILE A 6 -7.17 -15.43 -17.58
C ILE A 6 -6.61 -14.59 -16.41
N LYS A 7 -5.36 -14.80 -16.04
CA LYS A 7 -4.69 -14.02 -14.99
C LYS A 7 -4.68 -12.53 -15.31
N CYS A 8 -4.36 -12.14 -16.55
CA CYS A 8 -4.38 -10.74 -16.97
C CYS A 8 -5.78 -10.13 -16.85
N LEU A 9 -6.83 -10.84 -17.24
CA LEU A 9 -8.21 -10.35 -17.14
C LEU A 9 -8.64 -10.17 -15.68
N VAL A 10 -8.29 -11.11 -14.80
CA VAL A 10 -8.60 -11.01 -13.37
C VAL A 10 -7.85 -9.84 -12.73
N VAL A 11 -6.55 -9.66 -13.05
CA VAL A 11 -5.76 -8.52 -12.57
C VAL A 11 -6.36 -7.20 -13.07
N ALA A 12 -6.66 -7.10 -14.36
CA ALA A 12 -7.24 -5.88 -14.93
C ALA A 12 -8.61 -5.54 -14.31
N GLY A 13 -9.47 -6.54 -14.09
CA GLY A 13 -10.75 -6.37 -13.41
C GLY A 13 -10.61 -5.89 -11.97
N GLY A 14 -9.69 -6.50 -11.21
CA GLY A 14 -9.41 -6.12 -9.82
C GLY A 14 -8.87 -4.70 -9.69
N LEU A 15 -7.91 -4.32 -10.54
CA LEU A 15 -7.36 -2.97 -10.58
C LEU A 15 -8.44 -1.95 -11.00
N GLY A 16 -9.26 -2.27 -11.99
CA GLY A 16 -10.37 -1.41 -12.43
C GLY A 16 -11.37 -1.15 -11.30
N ALA A 17 -11.79 -2.19 -10.58
CA ALA A 17 -12.67 -2.06 -9.43
C ALA A 17 -12.05 -1.20 -8.32
N TRP A 18 -10.76 -1.37 -8.06
CA TRP A 18 -10.04 -0.54 -7.08
C TRP A 18 -10.03 0.93 -7.47
N PHE A 19 -9.65 1.28 -8.70
CA PHE A 19 -9.65 2.68 -9.14
C PHE A 19 -11.04 3.33 -9.08
N VAL A 20 -12.10 2.59 -9.44
CA VAL A 20 -13.48 3.08 -9.35
C VAL A 20 -13.87 3.38 -7.90
N THR A 21 -13.64 2.44 -6.99
CA THR A 21 -13.97 2.62 -5.57
C THR A 21 -13.11 3.72 -4.92
N GLN A 22 -11.82 3.81 -5.26
CA GLN A 22 -10.94 4.88 -4.79
C GLN A 22 -11.44 6.27 -5.23
N SER A 23 -11.84 6.41 -6.49
CA SER A 23 -12.43 7.64 -7.02
C SER A 23 -13.72 8.05 -6.30
N TRP A 24 -14.53 7.08 -5.89
CA TRP A 24 -15.75 7.33 -5.13
C TRP A 24 -15.46 7.76 -3.69
N LEU A 25 -14.53 7.08 -3.02
CA LEU A 25 -14.10 7.41 -1.65
C LEU A 25 -13.47 8.81 -1.55
N ALA A 26 -12.73 9.22 -2.57
CA ALA A 26 -12.12 10.55 -2.64
C ALA A 26 -13.12 11.72 -2.53
N LYS A 27 -14.39 11.48 -2.81
CA LYS A 27 -15.46 12.49 -2.77
C LYS A 27 -16.13 12.60 -1.39
N ARG A 28 -15.71 11.80 -0.40
CA ARG A 28 -16.33 11.83 0.93
C ARG A 28 -15.93 13.09 1.70
N PRO A 29 -16.86 13.66 2.48
CA PRO A 29 -16.56 14.82 3.33
C PRO A 29 -15.56 14.45 4.45
N LEU A 30 -14.71 15.40 4.81
CA LEU A 30 -13.78 15.28 5.93
C LEU A 30 -14.52 15.29 7.27
N ALA A 31 -14.05 14.46 8.21
CA ALA A 31 -14.47 14.56 9.61
C ALA A 31 -13.83 15.80 10.26
N GLY A 32 -14.56 16.49 11.11
CA GLY A 32 -14.02 17.60 11.92
C GLY A 32 -13.14 17.09 13.07
N GLY A 33 -12.05 17.80 13.37
CA GLY A 33 -11.12 17.49 14.45
C GLY A 33 -9.97 16.55 14.03
N GLY A 34 -8.81 16.69 14.67
CA GLY A 34 -7.61 15.86 14.45
C GLY A 34 -7.36 14.90 15.61
N LEU A 35 -6.63 13.82 15.35
CA LEU A 35 -6.10 12.93 16.37
C LEU A 35 -4.76 13.47 16.87
N GLN A 36 -4.49 13.31 18.17
CA GLN A 36 -3.15 13.54 18.72
C GLN A 36 -2.26 12.32 18.43
N ASP A 37 -1.02 12.57 17.98
CA ASP A 37 -0.06 11.53 17.67
C ASP A 37 1.32 11.88 18.23
N ARG A 38 1.76 11.13 19.24
CA ARG A 38 3.03 11.36 19.94
C ARG A 38 4.27 11.16 19.04
N VAL A 39 4.18 10.30 18.03
CA VAL A 39 5.26 10.12 17.05
C VAL A 39 5.40 11.36 16.19
N HIS A 40 4.27 11.97 15.81
CA HIS A 40 4.28 13.26 15.13
C HIS A 40 4.85 14.38 16.01
N ASP A 41 4.57 14.36 17.31
CA ASP A 41 5.16 15.33 18.23
C ASP A 41 6.68 15.15 18.32
N ALA A 42 7.16 13.91 18.45
CA ALA A 42 8.59 13.59 18.53
C ALA A 42 9.34 13.92 17.22
N THR A 43 8.69 13.76 16.07
CA THR A 43 9.27 14.05 14.73
C THR A 43 8.95 15.46 14.22
N ALA A 44 8.34 16.31 15.04
CA ALA A 44 7.87 17.64 14.62
C ALA A 44 8.98 18.54 14.06
N HIS A 45 10.22 18.41 14.56
CA HIS A 45 11.37 19.16 14.05
C HIS A 45 11.73 18.77 12.62
N LEU A 46 11.67 17.47 12.26
CA LEU A 46 11.93 16.99 10.92
C LEU A 46 10.83 17.43 9.95
N ASN A 47 9.57 17.34 10.38
CA ASN A 47 8.43 17.77 9.56
C ASN A 47 8.50 19.28 9.26
N ARG A 48 8.80 20.11 10.26
CA ARG A 48 9.02 21.55 10.05
C ARG A 48 10.18 21.81 9.09
N TRP A 49 11.30 21.12 9.27
CA TRP A 49 12.44 21.25 8.38
C TRP A 49 12.07 20.92 6.92
N LEU A 50 11.25 19.89 6.69
CA LEU A 50 10.76 19.54 5.37
C LEU A 50 9.81 20.61 4.77
N HIS A 51 9.00 21.29 5.59
CA HIS A 51 8.22 22.43 5.13
C HIS A 51 9.11 23.59 4.65
N ASP A 52 10.23 23.83 5.35
CA ASP A 52 11.19 24.87 4.98
C ASP A 52 12.08 24.45 3.78
N HIS A 53 12.12 23.14 3.47
CA HIS A 53 12.95 22.57 2.42
C HIS A 53 12.12 21.72 1.44
N PRO A 54 11.26 22.33 0.62
CA PRO A 54 10.29 21.60 -0.21
C PRO A 54 10.93 20.62 -1.21
N ARG A 55 12.16 20.90 -1.69
CA ARG A 55 12.88 19.96 -2.58
C ARG A 55 13.20 18.63 -1.89
N HIS A 56 13.51 18.64 -0.59
CA HIS A 56 13.75 17.41 0.17
C HIS A 56 12.44 16.67 0.45
N ALA A 57 11.37 17.39 0.72
CA ALA A 57 10.03 16.80 0.82
C ALA A 57 9.60 16.14 -0.49
N ASP A 58 9.82 16.78 -1.64
CA ASP A 58 9.55 16.22 -2.95
C ASP A 58 10.41 14.97 -3.24
N ALA A 59 11.69 14.98 -2.85
CA ALA A 59 12.54 13.81 -2.98
C ALA A 59 12.05 12.61 -2.16
N LEU A 60 11.53 12.84 -0.93
CA LEU A 60 10.91 11.80 -0.13
C LEU A 60 9.60 11.30 -0.76
N LEU A 61 8.75 12.19 -1.25
CA LEU A 61 7.50 11.83 -1.94
C LEU A 61 7.77 11.00 -3.20
N ILE A 62 8.74 11.38 -4.01
CA ILE A 62 9.16 10.62 -5.19
C ILE A 62 9.74 9.27 -4.79
N GLY A 63 10.63 9.25 -3.79
CA GLY A 63 11.31 8.03 -3.33
C GLY A 63 10.32 6.99 -2.80
N THR A 64 9.42 7.37 -1.88
CA THR A 64 8.39 6.47 -1.32
C THR A 64 7.43 5.98 -2.41
N SER A 65 6.95 6.88 -3.30
CA SER A 65 6.06 6.49 -4.39
C SER A 65 6.71 5.52 -5.37
N ALA A 66 7.94 5.80 -5.78
CA ALA A 66 8.68 4.92 -6.68
C ALA A 66 8.95 3.55 -6.04
N LEU A 67 9.30 3.52 -4.75
CA LEU A 67 9.55 2.29 -4.02
C LEU A 67 8.28 1.42 -3.93
N ILE A 68 7.15 2.03 -3.60
CA ILE A 68 5.85 1.36 -3.53
C ILE A 68 5.38 0.89 -4.91
N ASP A 69 5.56 1.68 -5.95
CA ASP A 69 5.22 1.29 -7.32
C ASP A 69 6.08 0.12 -7.81
N ILE A 70 7.39 0.12 -7.49
CA ILE A 70 8.31 -0.99 -7.80
C ILE A 70 7.86 -2.27 -7.09
N VAL A 71 7.56 -2.20 -5.78
CA VAL A 71 7.08 -3.35 -5.00
C VAL A 71 5.75 -3.86 -5.55
N GLY A 72 4.81 -2.98 -5.82
CA GLY A 72 3.51 -3.35 -6.37
C GLY A 72 3.64 -3.99 -7.76
N LEU A 73 4.44 -3.41 -8.64
CA LEU A 73 4.71 -3.98 -9.96
C LEU A 73 5.38 -5.35 -9.86
N TRP A 74 6.38 -5.50 -8.98
CA TRP A 74 7.02 -6.78 -8.74
C TRP A 74 6.02 -7.85 -8.26
N LEU A 75 5.12 -7.51 -7.33
CA LEU A 75 4.07 -8.43 -6.86
C LEU A 75 3.12 -8.83 -7.98
N LEU A 76 2.72 -7.88 -8.84
CA LEU A 76 1.87 -8.16 -10.01
C LEU A 76 2.58 -9.08 -11.01
N LEU A 77 3.85 -8.81 -11.32
CA LEU A 77 4.65 -9.64 -12.23
C LEU A 77 4.88 -11.04 -11.64
N SER A 78 5.14 -11.13 -10.33
CA SER A 78 5.27 -12.41 -9.62
C SER A 78 3.99 -13.24 -9.69
N ALA A 79 2.82 -12.62 -9.61
CA ALA A 79 1.53 -13.31 -9.76
C ALA A 79 1.25 -13.75 -11.21
N LEU A 80 1.61 -12.92 -12.19
CA LEU A 80 1.33 -13.20 -13.61
C LEU A 80 2.26 -14.27 -14.17
N PHE A 81 3.54 -14.20 -13.86
CA PHE A 81 4.57 -15.04 -14.46
C PHE A 81 5.15 -16.08 -13.50
N GLY A 82 4.92 -15.95 -12.21
CA GLY A 82 5.37 -16.88 -11.19
C GLY A 82 4.49 -18.13 -11.06
N PRO A 83 4.90 -19.06 -10.20
CA PRO A 83 4.20 -20.34 -10.00
C PRO A 83 2.86 -20.20 -9.27
N SER A 84 2.64 -19.10 -8.50
CA SER A 84 1.43 -18.88 -7.72
C SER A 84 0.80 -17.52 -8.00
N PHE A 85 -0.52 -17.49 -7.95
CA PHE A 85 -1.32 -16.26 -8.01
C PHE A 85 -1.46 -15.56 -6.64
N GLY A 86 -0.89 -16.17 -5.59
CA GLY A 86 -0.91 -15.69 -4.20
C GLY A 86 -0.55 -14.21 -4.02
N PRO A 87 0.55 -13.70 -4.63
CA PRO A 87 0.91 -12.29 -4.50
C PRO A 87 -0.20 -11.31 -4.92
N PHE A 88 -0.93 -11.57 -6.01
CA PHE A 88 -2.05 -10.73 -6.42
C PHE A 88 -3.28 -10.95 -5.54
N LEU A 89 -3.57 -12.20 -5.15
CA LEU A 89 -4.68 -12.50 -4.26
C LEU A 89 -4.56 -11.72 -2.95
N GLY A 90 -3.37 -11.68 -2.36
CA GLY A 90 -3.11 -10.89 -1.16
C GLY A 90 -3.22 -9.39 -1.40
N LEU A 91 -2.71 -8.87 -2.51
CA LEU A 91 -2.92 -7.47 -2.89
C LEU A 91 -4.42 -7.13 -2.98
N LEU A 92 -5.18 -7.96 -3.67
CA LEU A 92 -6.62 -7.75 -3.83
C LEU A 92 -7.34 -7.75 -2.48
N MET A 93 -7.03 -8.71 -1.60
CA MET A 93 -7.61 -8.80 -0.26
C MET A 93 -7.22 -7.60 0.60
N LEU A 94 -5.94 -7.18 0.54
CA LEU A 94 -5.41 -6.07 1.32
C LEU A 94 -6.08 -4.75 0.92
N PHE A 95 -6.19 -4.50 -0.39
CA PHE A 95 -6.86 -3.30 -0.89
C PHE A 95 -8.37 -3.34 -0.68
N ALA A 96 -9.02 -4.49 -0.83
CA ALA A 96 -10.44 -4.64 -0.51
C ALA A 96 -10.71 -4.33 0.97
N LEU A 97 -9.90 -4.88 1.88
CA LEU A 97 -10.00 -4.58 3.31
C LEU A 97 -9.79 -3.09 3.59
N ARG A 98 -8.78 -2.47 2.94
CA ARG A 98 -8.53 -1.03 3.05
C ARG A 98 -9.74 -0.21 2.57
N GLN A 99 -10.34 -0.56 1.44
CA GLN A 99 -11.54 0.11 0.92
C GLN A 99 -12.72 0.03 1.90
N VAL A 100 -12.92 -1.13 2.54
CA VAL A 100 -13.94 -1.29 3.59
C VAL A 100 -13.65 -0.36 4.76
N CYS A 101 -12.42 -0.34 5.26
CA CYS A 101 -12.01 0.53 6.36
C CYS A 101 -12.21 2.02 6.03
N GLN A 102 -11.80 2.45 4.84
CA GLN A 102 -11.99 3.82 4.35
C GLN A 102 -13.48 4.16 4.14
N GLY A 103 -14.27 3.17 3.75
CA GLY A 103 -15.72 3.29 3.62
C GLY A 103 -16.41 3.56 4.96
N LEU A 104 -15.91 2.96 6.03
CA LEU A 104 -16.47 3.05 7.38
C LEU A 104 -15.87 4.20 8.21
N CYS A 105 -14.62 4.57 7.97
CA CYS A 105 -13.86 5.49 8.81
C CYS A 105 -13.25 6.62 7.97
N ALA A 106 -13.71 7.84 8.14
CA ALA A 106 -13.09 9.02 7.53
C ALA A 106 -12.27 9.76 8.61
N LEU A 107 -10.94 9.67 8.52
CA LEU A 107 -10.04 10.40 9.41
C LEU A 107 -9.67 11.76 8.80
N PRO A 108 -9.59 12.82 9.62
CA PRO A 108 -9.03 14.09 9.17
C PRO A 108 -7.52 13.94 8.89
N PRO A 109 -6.95 14.73 7.97
CA PRO A 109 -5.52 14.69 7.73
C PRO A 109 -4.72 15.12 8.96
N PRO A 110 -3.55 14.53 9.21
CA PRO A 110 -2.68 14.95 10.29
C PRO A 110 -2.26 16.43 10.15
N PRO A 111 -2.19 17.17 11.24
CA PRO A 111 -1.69 18.55 11.20
C PRO A 111 -0.26 18.62 10.66
N GLY A 112 -0.01 19.48 9.67
CA GLY A 112 1.29 19.60 9.02
C GLY A 112 1.57 18.49 8.01
N MET A 113 0.55 17.85 7.44
CA MET A 113 0.67 16.85 6.39
C MET A 113 1.37 17.43 5.15
N ILE A 114 2.40 16.72 4.67
CA ILE A 114 3.07 16.97 3.41
C ILE A 114 2.68 15.83 2.47
N TRP A 115 1.56 16.01 1.77
CA TRP A 115 1.05 15.01 0.83
C TRP A 115 0.51 15.70 -0.40
N ARG A 116 1.32 15.78 -1.45
CA ARG A 116 1.02 16.44 -2.70
C ARG A 116 1.76 15.75 -3.84
N SER A 117 1.22 15.85 -5.04
CA SER A 117 1.94 15.34 -6.21
C SER A 117 3.27 16.10 -6.39
N PRO A 118 4.40 15.38 -6.40
CA PRO A 118 5.70 15.99 -6.63
C PRO A 118 6.00 16.20 -8.14
N GLY A 119 4.99 16.05 -9.02
CA GLY A 119 5.16 16.14 -10.47
C GLY A 119 5.79 14.90 -11.11
N PHE A 120 5.89 13.79 -10.37
CA PHE A 120 6.39 12.50 -10.86
C PHE A 120 5.20 11.54 -11.10
N PRO A 121 5.19 10.78 -12.21
CA PRO A 121 4.13 9.81 -12.47
C PRO A 121 4.16 8.67 -11.45
N THR A 122 2.99 8.35 -10.90
CA THR A 122 2.80 7.24 -9.96
C THR A 122 1.74 6.30 -10.50
N ALA A 123 1.90 5.00 -10.28
CA ALA A 123 0.96 3.97 -10.73
C ALA A 123 -0.05 3.59 -9.65
N LEU A 124 0.39 3.39 -8.42
CA LEU A 124 -0.43 2.93 -7.30
C LEU A 124 -0.71 4.02 -6.27
N VAL A 125 0.17 5.02 -6.19
CA VAL A 125 0.07 6.10 -5.22
C VAL A 125 -0.85 7.21 -5.72
N THR A 126 -1.82 7.60 -4.89
CA THR A 126 -2.78 8.66 -5.18
C THR A 126 -2.56 9.84 -4.24
N TYR A 127 -2.44 11.05 -4.80
CA TYR A 127 -2.24 12.30 -4.05
C TYR A 127 -3.51 13.16 -3.93
N GLY A 128 -4.58 12.75 -4.59
CA GLY A 128 -5.79 13.56 -4.72
C GLY A 128 -6.79 13.43 -3.58
N THR A 129 -6.48 12.65 -2.54
CA THR A 129 -7.43 12.32 -1.48
C THR A 129 -6.88 12.66 -0.11
N SER A 130 -7.72 13.27 0.73
CA SER A 130 -7.44 13.58 2.14
C SER A 130 -8.32 12.79 3.10
N THR A 131 -9.16 11.87 2.60
CA THR A 131 -10.14 11.10 3.39
C THR A 131 -9.85 9.61 3.42
N ASP A 132 -8.81 9.16 2.74
CA ASP A 132 -8.43 7.76 2.56
C ASP A 132 -7.26 7.33 3.46
N LEU A 133 -7.20 7.88 4.68
CA LEU A 133 -6.04 7.69 5.55
C LEU A 133 -6.01 6.34 6.25
N PHE A 134 -7.13 5.80 6.71
CA PHE A 134 -7.15 4.55 7.46
C PHE A 134 -7.40 3.34 6.55
N PHE A 135 -6.53 2.40 6.57
CA PHE A 135 -5.17 2.32 7.14
C PHE A 135 -4.13 2.68 6.07
N SER A 136 -2.86 2.89 6.50
CA SER A 136 -1.76 3.25 5.59
C SER A 136 -1.53 2.22 4.49
N GLY A 137 -1.81 2.60 3.23
CA GLY A 137 -1.57 1.75 2.07
C GLY A 137 -0.08 1.52 1.81
N HIS A 138 0.77 2.55 2.03
CA HIS A 138 2.22 2.45 1.90
C HIS A 138 2.80 1.42 2.87
N THR A 139 2.45 1.53 4.16
CA THR A 139 2.89 0.56 5.16
C THR A 139 2.37 -0.84 4.87
N ALA A 140 1.10 -0.95 4.51
CA ALA A 140 0.50 -2.25 4.21
C ALA A 140 1.19 -2.95 3.03
N LEU A 141 1.46 -2.20 1.95
CA LEU A 141 2.15 -2.74 0.78
C LEU A 141 3.63 -3.04 1.06
N ALA A 142 4.30 -2.19 1.84
CA ALA A 142 5.68 -2.44 2.26
C ALA A 142 5.80 -3.71 3.12
N VAL A 143 4.90 -3.90 4.09
CA VAL A 143 4.90 -5.11 4.93
C VAL A 143 4.54 -6.34 4.10
N TYR A 144 3.50 -6.28 3.27
CA TYR A 144 3.10 -7.40 2.41
C TYR A 144 4.22 -7.77 1.42
N GLY A 145 4.80 -6.79 0.74
CA GLY A 145 5.94 -7.00 -0.15
C GLY A 145 7.18 -7.52 0.58
N GLY A 146 7.44 -7.02 1.79
CA GLY A 146 8.52 -7.52 2.64
C GLY A 146 8.36 -8.99 3.03
N LEU A 147 7.13 -9.43 3.33
CA LEU A 147 6.81 -10.85 3.60
C LEU A 147 7.00 -11.72 2.35
N GLU A 148 6.58 -11.25 1.19
CA GLU A 148 6.79 -11.95 -0.07
C GLU A 148 8.29 -12.02 -0.44
N LEU A 149 9.07 -10.94 -0.21
CA LEU A 149 10.52 -10.97 -0.35
C LEU A 149 11.16 -12.02 0.57
N ALA A 150 10.76 -12.05 1.84
CA ALA A 150 11.24 -13.03 2.80
C ALA A 150 10.90 -14.47 2.37
N HIS A 151 9.68 -14.67 1.88
CA HIS A 151 9.20 -15.97 1.39
C HIS A 151 9.98 -16.46 0.16
N GLN A 152 10.23 -15.57 -0.80
CA GLN A 152 10.87 -15.95 -2.07
C GLN A 152 12.41 -16.03 -1.97
N PHE A 153 13.05 -15.18 -1.17
CA PHE A 153 14.50 -15.00 -1.16
C PHE A 153 15.18 -15.34 0.19
N GLY A 154 14.43 -15.82 1.17
CA GLY A 154 14.98 -16.22 2.48
C GLY A 154 15.67 -15.07 3.21
N GLY A 155 16.87 -15.32 3.74
CA GLY A 155 17.57 -14.36 4.61
C GLY A 155 17.81 -12.98 4.00
N TRP A 156 18.19 -12.89 2.74
CA TRP A 156 18.32 -11.63 2.01
C TRP A 156 16.98 -10.92 1.82
N GLY A 157 15.93 -11.69 1.53
CA GLY A 157 14.57 -11.17 1.42
C GLY A 157 14.07 -10.60 2.75
N ILE A 158 14.40 -11.23 3.87
CA ILE A 158 14.09 -10.71 5.20
C ILE A 158 14.76 -9.35 5.42
N ALA A 159 16.07 -9.25 5.16
CA ALA A 159 16.79 -8.00 5.33
C ALA A 159 16.23 -6.88 4.44
N ALA A 160 15.97 -7.17 3.17
CA ALA A 160 15.35 -6.23 2.23
C ALA A 160 13.94 -5.82 2.66
N GLY A 161 13.11 -6.77 3.11
CA GLY A 161 11.77 -6.51 3.61
C GLY A 161 11.76 -5.62 4.86
N VAL A 162 12.64 -5.88 5.81
CA VAL A 162 12.79 -5.04 7.02
C VAL A 162 13.22 -3.61 6.63
N ALA A 163 14.19 -3.48 5.73
CA ALA A 163 14.64 -2.17 5.25
C ALA A 163 13.51 -1.41 4.54
N LEU A 164 12.77 -2.09 3.65
CA LEU A 164 11.60 -1.54 2.95
C LEU A 164 10.58 -0.99 3.94
N VAL A 165 10.16 -1.79 4.92
CA VAL A 165 9.18 -1.39 5.93
C VAL A 165 9.68 -0.21 6.76
N ALA A 166 10.96 -0.25 7.20
CA ALA A 166 11.53 0.82 8.00
C ALA A 166 11.57 2.17 7.24
N ILE A 167 11.96 2.15 5.97
CA ILE A 167 12.01 3.34 5.10
C ILE A 167 10.60 3.90 4.91
N GLU A 168 9.63 3.06 4.54
CA GLU A 168 8.26 3.51 4.29
C GLU A 168 7.58 4.06 5.54
N VAL A 169 7.69 3.35 6.67
CA VAL A 169 7.12 3.81 7.94
C VAL A 169 7.74 5.15 8.37
N ALA A 170 9.07 5.27 8.33
CA ALA A 170 9.74 6.51 8.68
C ALA A 170 9.29 7.67 7.77
N THR A 171 9.21 7.43 6.47
CA THR A 171 8.84 8.45 5.48
C THR A 171 7.40 8.92 5.66
N VAL A 172 6.43 8.01 5.75
CA VAL A 172 5.01 8.39 5.89
C VAL A 172 4.72 9.11 7.21
N LEU A 173 5.44 8.78 8.29
CA LEU A 173 5.29 9.44 9.59
C LEU A 173 5.95 10.83 9.61
N VAL A 174 7.13 10.99 9.03
CA VAL A 174 7.82 12.29 8.97
C VAL A 174 7.09 13.27 8.04
N LEU A 175 6.59 12.79 6.92
CA LEU A 175 5.73 13.56 6.01
C LEU A 175 4.33 13.82 6.61
N ARG A 176 3.98 13.15 7.69
CA ARG A 176 2.63 13.14 8.28
C ARG A 176 1.56 12.75 7.27
N ALA A 177 1.91 11.89 6.31
CA ALA A 177 0.96 11.34 5.35
C ALA A 177 -0.07 10.43 6.03
N HIS A 178 0.29 9.84 7.18
CA HIS A 178 -0.53 8.95 7.99
C HIS A 178 -0.28 9.17 9.48
N TYR A 179 -1.30 8.91 10.31
CA TYR A 179 -1.13 8.74 11.74
C TYR A 179 -0.41 7.42 12.07
N THR A 180 0.25 7.35 13.23
CA THR A 180 0.86 6.10 13.72
C THR A 180 -0.15 4.95 13.81
N LEU A 181 -1.41 5.26 14.14
CA LEU A 181 -2.49 4.26 14.16
C LEU A 181 -2.76 3.66 12.77
N ASP A 182 -2.71 4.48 11.71
CA ASP A 182 -2.90 4.03 10.33
C ASP A 182 -1.76 3.11 9.88
N VAL A 183 -0.52 3.44 10.30
CA VAL A 183 0.68 2.63 10.05
C VAL A 183 0.55 1.28 10.74
N PHE A 184 0.15 1.28 12.02
CA PHE A 184 -0.06 0.05 12.78
C PHE A 184 -1.18 -0.81 12.18
N GLY A 185 -2.31 -0.18 11.83
CA GLY A 185 -3.43 -0.85 11.15
C GLY A 185 -3.01 -1.47 9.82
N GLY A 186 -2.22 -0.77 9.02
CA GLY A 186 -1.68 -1.27 7.75
C GLY A 186 -0.77 -2.48 7.93
N ALA A 187 0.15 -2.41 8.90
CA ALA A 187 1.06 -3.52 9.20
C ALA A 187 0.32 -4.79 9.66
N LEU A 188 -0.60 -4.67 10.61
CA LEU A 188 -1.40 -5.81 11.09
C LEU A 188 -2.27 -6.41 10.00
N SER A 189 -2.91 -5.56 9.17
CA SER A 189 -3.72 -6.00 8.05
C SER A 189 -2.89 -6.79 7.04
N ALA A 190 -1.68 -6.32 6.72
CA ALA A 190 -0.79 -7.01 5.80
C ALA A 190 -0.32 -8.37 6.33
N LEU A 191 0.05 -8.46 7.62
CA LEU A 191 0.43 -9.71 8.26
C LEU A 191 -0.71 -10.74 8.21
N TRP A 192 -1.93 -10.32 8.55
CA TRP A 192 -3.10 -11.19 8.53
C TRP A 192 -3.44 -11.63 7.11
N VAL A 193 -3.52 -10.68 6.17
CA VAL A 193 -3.85 -10.97 4.77
C VAL A 193 -2.83 -11.89 4.14
N TRP A 194 -1.53 -11.73 4.44
CA TRP A 194 -0.50 -12.61 3.91
C TRP A 194 -0.75 -14.07 4.32
N GLY A 195 -1.02 -14.33 5.59
CA GLY A 195 -1.36 -15.68 6.08
C GLY A 195 -2.60 -16.27 5.40
N VAL A 196 -3.65 -15.45 5.21
CA VAL A 196 -4.87 -15.87 4.52
C VAL A 196 -4.60 -16.14 3.04
N ALA A 197 -3.89 -15.26 2.35
CA ALA A 197 -3.56 -15.40 0.93
C ALA A 197 -2.75 -16.68 0.65
N GLN A 198 -1.77 -17.01 1.51
CA GLN A 198 -1.01 -18.26 1.39
C GLN A 198 -1.90 -19.51 1.52
N SER A 199 -2.96 -19.45 2.34
CA SER A 199 -3.89 -20.56 2.49
C SER A 199 -4.85 -20.72 1.30
N PHE A 200 -5.22 -19.59 0.66
CA PHE A 200 -6.15 -19.60 -0.48
C PHE A 200 -5.44 -19.71 -1.85
N ALA A 201 -4.15 -19.44 -1.94
CA ALA A 201 -3.43 -19.48 -3.21
C ALA A 201 -3.48 -20.86 -3.90
N PRO A 202 -3.23 -22.03 -3.24
CA PRO A 202 -3.22 -23.30 -3.91
C PRO A 202 -4.56 -23.68 -4.57
N PRO A 203 -5.74 -23.58 -3.92
CA PRO A 203 -7.01 -23.86 -4.59
C PRO A 203 -7.33 -22.87 -5.71
N VAL A 204 -6.95 -21.59 -5.58
CA VAL A 204 -7.12 -20.58 -6.66
C VAL A 204 -6.24 -20.93 -7.86
N ASP A 205 -4.98 -21.28 -7.65
CA ASP A 205 -4.06 -21.71 -8.71
C ASP A 205 -4.58 -22.96 -9.45
N ALA A 206 -5.09 -23.94 -8.71
CA ALA A 206 -5.70 -25.14 -9.28
C ALA A 206 -6.96 -24.81 -10.12
N PHE A 207 -7.81 -23.91 -9.62
CA PHE A 207 -9.00 -23.45 -10.35
C PHE A 207 -8.61 -22.71 -11.64
N LEU A 208 -7.70 -21.75 -11.58
CA LEU A 208 -7.24 -21.01 -12.76
C LEU A 208 -6.62 -21.95 -13.81
N ALA A 209 -5.84 -22.94 -13.38
CA ALA A 209 -5.27 -23.95 -14.27
C ALA A 209 -6.35 -24.81 -14.94
N SER A 210 -7.47 -25.08 -14.25
CA SER A 210 -8.61 -25.84 -14.80
C SER A 210 -9.33 -25.11 -15.92
N LEU A 211 -9.42 -23.76 -15.84
CA LEU A 211 -10.03 -22.92 -16.88
C LEU A 211 -9.18 -22.79 -18.16
N ALA A 212 -7.91 -23.13 -18.09
CA ALA A 212 -6.97 -23.05 -19.21
C ALA A 212 -6.93 -24.33 -20.07
N ARG A 213 -7.54 -25.41 -19.60
CA ARG A 213 -7.68 -26.70 -20.30
C ARG A 213 -8.91 -26.68 -21.20
#